data_71fd7f0cb6c4784552538e8ef23301e9
#
_entry.id   71fd7f0cb6c4784552538e8ef23301e9
#
_cell.length_a   1.000
_cell.length_b   1.000
_cell.length_c   1.000
_cell.angle_alpha   90.00
_cell.angle_beta   90.00
_cell.angle_gamma   90.00
#
_symmetry.space_group_name_H-M   'P 1'
#
loop_
_entity.id
_entity.type
_entity.pdbx_description
1 polymer ?
#
loop_
_entity_poly.entity_id
_entity_poly.type
_entity_poly.pdbx_seq_one_letter_code
_entity_poly.pdbx_strand_id
1 'polypeptide(L)'
;MTATDERKQSVDFSDPYYVASQVIVVAPDNTDITSAEDLKNDKTVGVVLGYTGDNIVTNDLQLAEDKVTRANRGIDIVQDVKNGKLDAVVIDSATGKALAEKNGLKIVEDPQAFETEEYAIAVKKGNTELLDKINETLSEMKASGEIEQLAMEYDEKLAENNQ
;
A
#
# COMPACT_ATOMS: atom_id res chain seq x y z
N MET A 1 8.65 -1.97 -4.29
CA MET A 1 8.15 -0.66 -3.81
C MET A 1 7.62 0.15 -4.98
N THR A 2 6.72 1.09 -4.74
CA THR A 2 6.17 1.98 -5.78
C THR A 2 7.25 2.84 -6.42
N ALA A 3 7.33 2.86 -7.74
CA ALA A 3 8.33 3.59 -8.52
C ALA A 3 7.87 5.04 -8.78
N THR A 4 7.83 5.88 -7.75
CA THR A 4 7.44 7.29 -7.88
C THR A 4 8.54 8.14 -8.50
N ASP A 5 8.18 9.26 -9.14
CA ASP A 5 9.14 10.18 -9.74
C ASP A 5 10.07 10.83 -8.70
N GLU A 6 9.59 11.05 -7.48
CA GLU A 6 10.42 11.50 -6.37
C GLU A 6 11.52 10.48 -6.05
N ARG A 7 11.15 9.21 -5.89
CA ARG A 7 12.09 8.12 -5.58
C ARG A 7 13.10 7.88 -6.71
N LYS A 8 12.69 8.05 -7.99
CA LYS A 8 13.58 7.96 -9.15
C LYS A 8 14.73 8.98 -9.15
N GLN A 9 14.61 10.05 -8.37
CA GLN A 9 15.72 11.00 -8.20
C GLN A 9 16.88 10.40 -7.42
N SER A 10 16.61 9.48 -6.49
CA SER A 10 17.60 8.92 -5.56
C SER A 10 18.05 7.51 -5.90
N VAL A 11 17.22 6.74 -6.59
CA VAL A 11 17.47 5.34 -6.97
C VAL A 11 17.11 5.09 -8.42
N ASP A 12 17.62 3.98 -8.98
CA ASP A 12 17.15 3.45 -10.25
C ASP A 12 16.17 2.29 -9.97
N PHE A 13 15.20 2.12 -10.85
CA PHE A 13 14.16 1.09 -10.71
C PHE A 13 14.24 0.07 -11.84
N SER A 14 13.97 -1.17 -11.51
CA SER A 14 13.74 -2.22 -12.50
C SER A 14 12.45 -1.97 -13.29
N ASP A 15 12.23 -2.78 -14.30
CA ASP A 15 10.92 -2.92 -14.90
C ASP A 15 9.88 -3.28 -13.83
N PRO A 16 8.63 -2.76 -13.93
CA PRO A 16 7.59 -3.06 -12.95
C PRO A 16 7.22 -4.55 -13.01
N TYR A 17 7.02 -5.18 -11.86
CA TYR A 17 6.67 -6.59 -11.76
C TYR A 17 5.31 -6.86 -11.11
N TYR A 18 4.71 -5.87 -10.47
CA TYR A 18 3.43 -5.98 -9.79
C TYR A 18 2.67 -4.66 -9.86
N VAL A 19 1.35 -4.72 -9.92
CA VAL A 19 0.47 -3.55 -9.91
C VAL A 19 -0.39 -3.59 -8.65
N ALA A 20 -0.41 -2.51 -7.91
CA ALA A 20 -1.18 -2.32 -6.70
C ALA A 20 -1.96 -1.00 -6.75
N SER A 21 -2.68 -0.70 -5.68
CA SER A 21 -3.30 0.60 -5.40
C SER A 21 -3.28 0.84 -3.90
N GLN A 22 -3.78 1.98 -3.44
CA GLN A 22 -4.09 2.16 -2.03
C GLN A 22 -5.54 1.75 -1.75
N VAL A 23 -5.81 1.40 -0.49
CA VAL A 23 -7.15 1.13 0.02
C VAL A 23 -7.34 1.80 1.37
N ILE A 24 -8.59 2.00 1.75
CA ILE A 24 -8.96 2.50 3.08
C ILE A 24 -9.44 1.30 3.91
N VAL A 25 -8.83 1.08 5.08
CA VAL A 25 -9.28 0.09 6.06
C VAL A 25 -10.07 0.81 7.13
N VAL A 26 -11.29 0.32 7.40
CA VAL A 26 -12.23 0.92 8.37
C VAL A 26 -12.84 -0.15 9.27
N ALA A 27 -13.50 0.28 10.34
CA ALA A 27 -14.27 -0.62 11.20
C ALA A 27 -15.37 -1.36 10.41
N PRO A 28 -15.78 -2.58 10.81
CA PRO A 28 -16.73 -3.40 10.06
C PRO A 28 -18.13 -2.79 9.98
N ASP A 29 -18.51 -1.99 10.97
CA ASP A 29 -19.77 -1.28 11.07
C ASP A 29 -19.73 0.15 10.49
N ASN A 30 -18.60 0.54 9.91
CA ASN A 30 -18.46 1.86 9.28
C ASN A 30 -19.43 2.04 8.11
N THR A 31 -20.13 3.17 8.12
CA THR A 31 -21.05 3.64 7.08
C THR A 31 -20.69 5.01 6.52
N ASP A 32 -19.79 5.74 7.18
CA ASP A 32 -19.50 7.15 6.93
C ASP A 32 -18.37 7.36 5.94
N ILE A 33 -17.43 6.40 5.87
CA ILE A 33 -16.29 6.45 4.96
C ILE A 33 -16.55 5.47 3.82
N THR A 34 -16.84 6.00 2.64
CA THR A 34 -17.14 5.26 1.41
C THR A 34 -16.20 5.64 0.27
N SER A 35 -15.43 6.71 0.44
CA SER A 35 -14.45 7.24 -0.50
C SER A 35 -13.30 7.94 0.22
N ALA A 36 -12.24 8.27 -0.48
CA ALA A 36 -11.12 9.05 0.04
C ALA A 36 -11.54 10.48 0.42
N GLU A 37 -12.51 11.06 -0.26
CA GLU A 37 -13.02 12.40 0.06
C GLU A 37 -13.68 12.47 1.44
N ASP A 38 -14.29 11.36 1.88
CA ASP A 38 -14.92 11.29 3.21
C ASP A 38 -13.90 11.41 4.35
N LEU A 39 -12.62 11.10 4.10
CA LEU A 39 -11.54 11.26 5.06
C LEU A 39 -11.31 12.73 5.48
N LYS A 40 -11.70 13.69 4.62
CA LYS A 40 -11.61 15.12 4.91
C LYS A 40 -12.66 15.61 5.91
N ASN A 41 -13.68 14.80 6.18
CA ASN A 41 -14.78 15.15 7.09
C ASN A 41 -14.42 14.86 8.56
N ASP A 42 -13.36 15.51 9.04
CA ASP A 42 -12.88 15.46 10.44
C ASP A 42 -12.47 14.05 10.92
N LYS A 43 -12.09 13.15 9.99
CA LYS A 43 -11.69 11.76 10.30
C LYS A 43 -10.22 11.71 10.74
N THR A 44 -9.93 10.80 11.67
CA THR A 44 -8.56 10.46 12.09
C THR A 44 -8.04 9.30 11.25
N VAL A 45 -6.91 9.51 10.57
CA VAL A 45 -6.37 8.57 9.58
C VAL A 45 -4.98 8.09 9.96
N GLY A 46 -4.79 6.78 9.98
CA GLY A 46 -3.49 6.15 10.15
C GLY A 46 -2.78 5.91 8.82
N VAL A 47 -1.46 6.11 8.81
CA VAL A 47 -0.59 5.81 7.66
C VAL A 47 0.74 5.22 8.12
N VAL A 48 1.42 4.50 7.24
CA VAL A 48 2.81 4.07 7.50
C VAL A 48 3.74 5.19 7.05
N LEU A 49 4.58 5.66 7.97
CA LEU A 49 5.49 6.79 7.75
C LEU A 49 6.33 6.63 6.48
N GLY A 50 6.26 7.60 5.58
CA GLY A 50 7.03 7.65 4.33
C GLY A 50 6.58 6.67 3.24
N TYR A 51 5.47 5.96 3.43
CA TYR A 51 4.86 5.13 2.39
C TYR A 51 3.94 5.96 1.48
N THR A 52 3.48 5.36 0.40
CA THR A 52 2.63 6.06 -0.58
C THR A 52 1.35 6.59 0.06
N GLY A 53 0.71 5.82 0.96
CA GLY A 53 -0.47 6.27 1.70
C GLY A 53 -0.22 7.53 2.54
N ASP A 54 0.96 7.68 3.15
CA ASP A 54 1.32 8.91 3.89
C ASP A 54 1.43 10.12 2.94
N ASN A 55 2.07 9.91 1.78
CA ASN A 55 2.17 10.97 0.78
C ASN A 55 0.79 11.42 0.26
N ILE A 56 -0.08 10.47 -0.08
CA ILE A 56 -1.44 10.75 -0.56
C ILE A 56 -2.24 11.52 0.49
N VAL A 57 -2.26 11.03 1.73
CA VAL A 57 -3.03 11.64 2.81
C VAL A 57 -2.54 13.06 3.12
N THR A 58 -1.23 13.28 3.06
CA THR A 58 -0.59 14.55 3.39
C THR A 58 -0.65 15.55 2.25
N ASN A 59 -0.28 15.14 1.03
CA ASN A 59 -0.07 16.05 -0.09
C ASN A 59 -1.27 16.13 -1.05
N ASP A 60 -1.92 14.99 -1.34
CA ASP A 60 -3.02 14.96 -2.31
C ASP A 60 -4.37 15.27 -1.63
N LEU A 61 -4.67 14.58 -0.53
CA LEU A 61 -5.87 14.82 0.26
C LEU A 61 -5.76 16.04 1.18
N GLN A 62 -4.53 16.44 1.55
CA GLN A 62 -4.21 17.59 2.39
C GLN A 62 -4.93 17.56 3.74
N LEU A 63 -4.96 16.39 4.39
CA LEU A 63 -5.54 16.29 5.72
C LEU A 63 -4.72 17.09 6.74
N ALA A 64 -5.39 17.65 7.73
CA ALA A 64 -4.74 18.39 8.81
C ALA A 64 -3.79 17.47 9.61
N GLU A 65 -2.62 17.96 9.98
CA GLU A 65 -1.56 17.16 10.62
C GLU A 65 -2.03 16.48 11.92
N ASP A 66 -2.90 17.11 12.68
CA ASP A 66 -3.51 16.56 13.89
C ASP A 66 -4.52 15.44 13.63
N LYS A 67 -4.91 15.23 12.38
CA LYS A 67 -5.77 14.12 11.93
C LYS A 67 -5.01 12.94 11.37
N VAL A 68 -3.69 13.05 11.19
CA VAL A 68 -2.86 12.00 10.60
C VAL A 68 -1.96 11.36 11.66
N THR A 69 -2.15 10.08 11.90
CA THR A 69 -1.30 9.29 12.79
C THR A 69 -0.33 8.44 11.97
N ARG A 70 0.97 8.64 12.19
CA ARG A 70 2.04 7.91 11.50
C ARG A 70 2.64 6.83 12.39
N ALA A 71 2.71 5.61 11.89
CA ALA A 71 3.40 4.51 12.56
C ALA A 71 4.47 3.89 11.64
N ASN A 72 5.36 3.09 12.23
CA ASN A 72 6.39 2.40 11.46
C ASN A 72 5.89 1.07 10.84
N ARG A 73 4.74 0.55 11.27
CA ARG A 73 4.19 -0.72 10.83
C ARG A 73 2.69 -0.62 10.60
N GLY A 74 2.21 -1.20 9.48
CA GLY A 74 0.79 -1.21 9.14
C GLY A 74 -0.09 -1.91 10.18
N ILE A 75 0.42 -2.98 10.81
CA ILE A 75 -0.33 -3.70 11.84
C ILE A 75 -0.71 -2.81 13.04
N ASP A 76 0.17 -1.88 13.43
CA ASP A 76 -0.08 -1.02 14.60
C ASP A 76 -1.26 -0.08 14.35
N ILE A 77 -1.29 0.58 13.18
CA ILE A 77 -2.39 1.48 12.80
C ILE A 77 -3.71 0.75 12.53
N VAL A 78 -3.64 -0.46 11.97
CA VAL A 78 -4.83 -1.29 11.76
C VAL A 78 -5.44 -1.74 13.09
N GLN A 79 -4.60 -2.07 14.09
CA GLN A 79 -5.06 -2.34 15.45
C GLN A 79 -5.70 -1.10 16.10
N ASP A 80 -5.22 0.09 15.81
CA ASP A 80 -5.82 1.32 16.34
C ASP A 80 -7.21 1.59 15.74
N VAL A 81 -7.45 1.26 14.45
CA VAL A 81 -8.81 1.26 13.88
C VAL A 81 -9.70 0.23 14.57
N LYS A 82 -9.21 -1.01 14.75
CA LYS A 82 -9.96 -2.07 15.43
C LYS A 82 -10.39 -1.68 16.86
N ASN A 83 -9.53 -0.90 17.53
CA ASN A 83 -9.77 -0.44 18.90
C ASN A 83 -10.54 0.91 18.97
N GLY A 84 -10.98 1.45 17.85
CA GLY A 84 -11.74 2.70 17.77
C GLY A 84 -10.92 3.97 18.10
N LYS A 85 -9.60 3.91 17.99
CA LYS A 85 -8.71 5.08 18.19
C LYS A 85 -8.49 5.88 16.91
N LEU A 86 -8.66 5.23 15.76
CA LEU A 86 -8.61 5.83 14.43
C LEU A 86 -9.88 5.46 13.66
N ASP A 87 -10.34 6.36 12.81
CA ASP A 87 -11.50 6.13 11.94
C ASP A 87 -11.13 5.27 10.73
N ALA A 88 -9.91 5.45 10.20
CA ALA A 88 -9.46 4.78 9.00
C ALA A 88 -7.93 4.59 8.95
N VAL A 89 -7.48 3.71 8.06
CA VAL A 89 -6.08 3.60 7.61
C VAL A 89 -6.03 3.68 6.09
N VAL A 90 -5.11 4.47 5.53
CA VAL A 90 -4.76 4.42 4.11
C VAL A 90 -3.46 3.63 3.96
N ILE A 91 -3.52 2.53 3.21
CA ILE A 91 -2.44 1.56 3.10
C ILE A 91 -2.50 0.84 1.74
N ASP A 92 -1.38 0.27 1.33
CA ASP A 92 -1.29 -0.59 0.15
C ASP A 92 -2.33 -1.70 0.11
N SER A 93 -2.89 -1.97 -1.06
CA SER A 93 -4.04 -2.86 -1.24
C SER A 93 -3.77 -4.30 -0.79
N ALA A 94 -2.60 -4.87 -1.10
CA ALA A 94 -2.26 -6.23 -0.70
C ALA A 94 -2.13 -6.34 0.83
N THR A 95 -1.35 -5.44 1.43
CA THR A 95 -1.16 -5.38 2.89
C THR A 95 -2.47 -5.05 3.62
N GLY A 96 -3.23 -4.08 3.10
CA GLY A 96 -4.51 -3.64 3.66
C GLY A 96 -5.55 -4.77 3.69
N LYS A 97 -5.70 -5.50 2.59
CA LYS A 97 -6.63 -6.63 2.49
C LYS A 97 -6.27 -7.73 3.49
N ALA A 98 -5.00 -8.14 3.52
CA ALA A 98 -4.53 -9.18 4.45
C ALA A 98 -4.73 -8.78 5.94
N LEU A 99 -4.40 -7.53 6.29
CA LEU A 99 -4.57 -7.04 7.66
C LEU A 99 -6.05 -6.84 8.04
N ALA A 100 -6.89 -6.37 7.11
CA ALA A 100 -8.31 -6.19 7.34
C ALA A 100 -9.00 -7.53 7.58
N GLU A 101 -8.75 -8.52 6.74
CA GLU A 101 -9.30 -9.87 6.87
C GLU A 101 -8.95 -10.48 8.24
N LYS A 102 -7.68 -10.46 8.60
CA LYS A 102 -7.20 -10.97 9.90
C LYS A 102 -7.87 -10.30 11.10
N ASN A 103 -8.20 -9.04 10.98
CA ASN A 103 -8.72 -8.24 12.11
C ASN A 103 -10.24 -8.07 12.07
N GLY A 104 -10.93 -8.64 11.07
CA GLY A 104 -12.37 -8.50 10.90
C GLY A 104 -12.79 -7.07 10.57
N LEU A 105 -11.94 -6.34 9.82
CA LEU A 105 -12.18 -4.98 9.37
C LEU A 105 -12.69 -4.96 7.92
N LYS A 106 -13.18 -3.82 7.48
CA LYS A 106 -13.73 -3.61 6.15
C LYS A 106 -12.75 -2.83 5.28
N ILE A 107 -12.72 -3.18 3.98
CA ILE A 107 -12.00 -2.43 2.94
C ILE A 107 -12.98 -1.52 2.20
N VAL A 108 -12.53 -0.30 1.96
CA VAL A 108 -13.14 0.64 1.02
C VAL A 108 -12.12 0.89 -0.10
N GLU A 109 -12.51 0.58 -1.33
CA GLU A 109 -11.73 0.85 -2.54
C GLU A 109 -12.25 2.13 -3.19
N ASP A 110 -11.34 2.99 -3.61
CA ASP A 110 -11.68 4.23 -4.34
C ASP A 110 -10.73 4.39 -5.54
N PRO A 111 -11.03 3.75 -6.67
CA PRO A 111 -10.16 3.79 -7.85
C PRO A 111 -10.13 5.15 -8.55
N GLN A 112 -10.96 6.10 -8.14
CA GLN A 112 -10.93 7.48 -8.65
C GLN A 112 -9.90 8.33 -7.89
N ALA A 113 -9.73 8.06 -6.59
CA ALA A 113 -8.77 8.77 -5.75
C ALA A 113 -7.42 8.06 -5.68
N PHE A 114 -7.41 6.74 -5.77
CA PHE A 114 -6.20 5.92 -5.67
C PHE A 114 -5.88 5.27 -7.02
N GLU A 115 -5.02 5.93 -7.78
CA GLU A 115 -4.53 5.39 -9.04
C GLU A 115 -3.74 4.08 -8.81
N THR A 116 -3.60 3.31 -9.88
CA THR A 116 -2.76 2.10 -9.85
C THR A 116 -1.29 2.48 -9.73
N GLU A 117 -0.57 1.74 -8.91
CA GLU A 117 0.84 1.90 -8.62
C GLU A 117 1.64 0.72 -9.18
N GLU A 118 2.76 1.02 -9.82
CA GLU A 118 3.68 0.00 -10.31
C GLU A 118 4.77 -0.27 -9.28
N TYR A 119 4.93 -1.54 -8.90
CA TYR A 119 6.02 -1.98 -8.04
C TYR A 119 7.22 -2.40 -8.86
N ALA A 120 8.37 -1.86 -8.46
CA ALA A 120 9.66 -2.18 -9.05
C ALA A 120 10.72 -2.41 -7.96
N ILE A 121 11.83 -3.03 -8.32
CA ILE A 121 12.97 -3.26 -7.46
C ILE A 121 13.88 -2.03 -7.55
N ALA A 122 14.14 -1.39 -6.41
CA ALA A 122 15.04 -0.24 -6.34
C ALA A 122 16.49 -0.71 -6.20
N VAL A 123 17.38 -0.15 -7.00
CA VAL A 123 18.82 -0.34 -6.92
C VAL A 123 19.53 0.99 -6.70
N LYS A 124 20.77 0.94 -6.19
CA LYS A 124 21.58 2.14 -6.05
C LYS A 124 21.74 2.85 -7.41
N LYS A 125 21.54 4.17 -7.42
CA LYS A 125 21.66 5.00 -8.62
C LYS A 125 22.98 4.74 -9.35
N GLY A 126 22.87 4.48 -10.65
CA GLY A 126 24.01 4.18 -11.52
C GLY A 126 24.52 2.72 -11.48
N ASN A 127 23.90 1.82 -10.74
CA ASN A 127 24.25 0.39 -10.74
C ASN A 127 23.54 -0.34 -11.89
N THR A 128 23.92 0.00 -13.12
CA THR A 128 23.29 -0.52 -14.34
C THR A 128 23.52 -2.02 -14.51
N GLU A 129 24.68 -2.56 -14.15
CA GLU A 129 24.97 -4.00 -14.27
C GLU A 129 23.98 -4.85 -13.44
N LEU A 130 23.70 -4.43 -12.21
CA LEU A 130 22.73 -5.14 -11.37
C LEU A 130 21.30 -4.94 -11.89
N LEU A 131 20.98 -3.74 -12.37
CA LEU A 131 19.67 -3.42 -12.91
C LEU A 131 19.35 -4.26 -14.15
N ASP A 132 20.31 -4.39 -15.07
CA ASP A 132 20.14 -5.19 -16.29
C ASP A 132 19.88 -6.67 -15.97
N LYS A 133 20.64 -7.25 -15.01
CA LYS A 133 20.43 -8.63 -14.56
C LYS A 133 19.04 -8.83 -13.91
N ILE A 134 18.61 -7.87 -13.11
CA ILE A 134 17.26 -7.90 -12.49
C ILE A 134 16.20 -7.87 -13.59
N ASN A 135 16.30 -6.99 -14.57
CA ASN A 135 15.33 -6.86 -15.65
C ASN A 135 15.29 -8.12 -16.54
N GLU A 136 16.45 -8.71 -16.84
CA GLU A 136 16.53 -9.99 -17.56
C GLU A 136 15.76 -11.09 -16.80
N THR A 137 16.03 -11.26 -15.51
CA THR A 137 15.33 -12.22 -14.67
C THR A 137 13.83 -11.94 -14.57
N LEU A 138 13.42 -10.68 -14.36
CA LEU A 138 12.01 -10.30 -14.32
C LEU A 138 11.29 -10.58 -15.64
N SER A 139 11.98 -10.37 -16.78
CA SER A 139 11.42 -10.68 -18.09
C SER A 139 11.17 -12.18 -18.27
N GLU A 140 12.10 -13.03 -17.83
CA GLU A 140 11.95 -14.49 -17.85
C GLU A 140 10.79 -14.95 -16.93
N MET A 141 10.74 -14.44 -15.70
CA MET A 141 9.69 -14.77 -14.73
C MET A 141 8.30 -14.34 -15.19
N LYS A 142 8.17 -13.18 -15.84
CA LYS A 142 6.91 -12.74 -16.47
C LYS A 142 6.50 -13.65 -17.60
N ALA A 143 7.45 -14.02 -18.47
CA ALA A 143 7.17 -14.89 -19.61
C ALA A 143 6.75 -16.31 -19.18
N SER A 144 7.24 -16.81 -18.05
CA SER A 144 6.88 -18.12 -17.48
C SER A 144 5.62 -18.10 -16.63
N GLY A 145 5.07 -16.93 -16.25
CA GLY A 145 3.96 -16.77 -15.30
C GLY A 145 4.36 -16.97 -13.84
N GLU A 146 5.66 -17.01 -13.53
CA GLU A 146 6.16 -17.26 -12.17
C GLU A 146 5.86 -16.10 -11.23
N ILE A 147 5.83 -14.85 -11.72
CA ILE A 147 5.47 -13.69 -10.88
C ILE A 147 4.03 -13.80 -10.39
N GLU A 148 3.09 -14.14 -11.27
CA GLU A 148 1.70 -14.32 -10.93
C GLU A 148 1.51 -15.49 -9.95
N GLN A 149 2.23 -16.59 -10.17
CA GLN A 149 2.21 -17.74 -9.26
C GLN A 149 2.74 -17.35 -7.87
N LEU A 150 3.86 -16.64 -7.78
CA LEU A 150 4.41 -16.17 -6.51
C LEU A 150 3.46 -15.22 -5.79
N ALA A 151 2.80 -14.30 -6.51
CA ALA A 151 1.81 -13.41 -5.91
C ALA A 151 0.68 -14.20 -5.26
N MET A 152 0.10 -15.19 -5.95
CA MET A 152 -0.95 -16.05 -5.41
C MET A 152 -0.47 -16.85 -4.19
N GLU A 153 0.73 -17.44 -4.24
CA GLU A 153 1.29 -18.21 -3.12
C GLU A 153 1.53 -17.33 -1.87
N TYR A 154 1.94 -16.08 -2.07
CA TYR A 154 2.14 -15.16 -0.95
C TYR A 154 0.84 -14.67 -0.36
N ASP A 155 -0.18 -14.42 -1.18
CA ASP A 155 -1.53 -14.06 -0.70
C ASP A 155 -2.13 -15.22 0.13
N GLU A 156 -2.02 -16.47 -0.34
CA GLU A 156 -2.44 -17.66 0.42
C GLU A 156 -1.68 -17.80 1.74
N LYS A 157 -0.35 -17.65 1.74
CA LYS A 157 0.47 -17.71 2.97
C LYS A 157 0.15 -16.59 3.96
N LEU A 158 -0.18 -15.40 3.47
CA LEU A 158 -0.66 -14.31 4.32
C LEU A 158 -2.00 -14.67 4.98
N ALA A 159 -2.90 -15.32 4.25
CA ALA A 159 -4.17 -15.79 4.79
C ALA A 159 -3.97 -16.92 5.82
N GLU A 160 -3.09 -17.91 5.55
CA GLU A 160 -2.81 -19.03 6.46
C GLU A 160 -2.11 -18.61 7.77
N ASN A 161 -1.08 -17.74 7.69
CA ASN A 161 -0.38 -17.23 8.87
C ASN A 161 -1.26 -16.30 9.74
N ASN A 162 -2.48 -16.12 9.32
CA ASN A 162 -3.47 -15.26 9.93
C ASN A 162 -4.57 -16.01 10.69
N GLN A 163 -4.46 -17.37 10.81
CA GLN A 163 -5.37 -18.21 11.60
C GLN A 163 -4.95 -18.34 13.06
#